data_c26b6af838bdd504cf098d915fa328ca
#
_entry.id   c26b6af838bdd504cf098d915fa328ca
#
_cell.length_a   1.000
_cell.length_b   1.000
_cell.length_c   1.000
_cell.angle_alpha   90.00
_cell.angle_beta   90.00
_cell.angle_gamma   90.00
#
_symmetry.space_group_name_H-M   'P 1'
#
loop_
_entity.id
_entity.type
_entity.pdbx_description
1 polymer ?
#
loop_
_entity_poly.entity_id
_entity_poly.type
_entity_poly.pdbx_seq_one_letter_code
_entity_poly.pdbx_strand_id
1 'polypeptide(L)'
;FWEKTDGEVRFSKALKRLIEEDVSLDNFTMTSDGQGSLPYFDENNHFLGLGVGSAKALLVGIKEAVQKESIPLEIALRAITSNPARILKLDKKGKIEIGADADLCILDKETLDIDTVIAKGEIMVQEKEVKVWGTFEKSF
;
A
#
# COMPACT_ATOMS: atom_id res chain seq x y z
N PHE A 1 -14.53 -6.85 -0.43
CA PHE A 1 -13.98 -8.20 -0.64
C PHE A 1 -13.53 -8.83 0.67
N TRP A 2 -12.76 -8.12 1.49
CA TRP A 2 -12.21 -8.59 2.76
C TRP A 2 -13.20 -8.63 3.93
N GLU A 3 -14.42 -8.14 3.77
CA GLU A 3 -15.43 -8.05 4.85
C GLU A 3 -16.17 -9.36 5.11
N LYS A 4 -15.96 -10.40 4.29
CA LYS A 4 -16.73 -11.64 4.33
C LYS A 4 -15.98 -12.89 4.79
N THR A 5 -14.67 -12.78 5.07
CA THR A 5 -13.89 -13.88 5.63
C THR A 5 -13.85 -13.75 7.15
N ASP A 6 -14.39 -14.71 7.86
CA ASP A 6 -14.37 -14.75 9.34
C ASP A 6 -12.92 -14.62 9.84
N GLY A 7 -12.66 -13.52 10.56
CA GLY A 7 -11.38 -13.26 11.22
C GLY A 7 -10.42 -12.32 10.47
N GLU A 8 -10.72 -11.90 9.24
CA GLU A 8 -9.89 -10.90 8.55
C GLU A 8 -10.31 -9.48 8.91
N VAL A 9 -9.32 -8.66 9.27
CA VAL A 9 -9.54 -7.25 9.62
C VAL A 9 -8.89 -6.37 8.55
N ARG A 10 -9.64 -5.40 8.01
CA ARG A 10 -9.08 -4.41 7.08
C ARG A 10 -7.89 -3.71 7.71
N PHE A 11 -6.87 -3.42 6.89
CA PHE A 11 -5.67 -2.71 7.32
C PHE A 11 -6.01 -1.44 8.12
N SER A 12 -6.92 -0.60 7.62
CA SER A 12 -7.31 0.65 8.28
C SER A 12 -7.84 0.45 9.69
N LYS A 13 -8.70 -0.56 9.88
CA LYS A 13 -9.26 -0.92 11.20
C LYS A 13 -8.21 -1.55 12.12
N ALA A 14 -7.34 -2.42 11.57
CA ALA A 14 -6.25 -3.01 12.33
C ALA A 14 -5.28 -1.93 12.84
N LEU A 15 -4.88 -1.00 11.97
CA LEU A 15 -4.00 0.10 12.34
C LEU A 15 -4.64 0.99 13.42
N LYS A 16 -5.93 1.34 13.26
CA LYS A 16 -6.65 2.13 14.25
C LYS A 16 -6.67 1.44 15.62
N ARG A 17 -6.99 0.15 15.64
CA ARG A 17 -7.02 -0.62 16.88
C ARG A 17 -5.66 -0.67 17.56
N LEU A 18 -4.56 -0.85 16.81
CA LEU A 18 -3.20 -0.82 17.37
C LEU A 18 -2.89 0.53 18.01
N ILE A 19 -3.32 1.64 17.39
CA ILE A 19 -3.14 2.99 17.94
C ILE A 19 -3.96 3.17 19.23
N GLU A 20 -5.23 2.74 19.23
CA GLU A 20 -6.13 2.85 20.39
C GLU A 20 -5.65 2.00 21.57
N GLU A 21 -5.00 0.87 21.32
CA GLU A 21 -4.43 -0.02 22.33
C GLU A 21 -2.98 0.33 22.71
N ASP A 22 -2.45 1.47 22.24
CA ASP A 22 -1.07 1.96 22.47
C ASP A 22 0.01 0.94 22.10
N VAL A 23 -0.24 0.15 21.05
CA VAL A 23 0.73 -0.83 20.55
C VAL A 23 1.75 -0.14 19.64
N SER A 24 3.03 -0.42 19.85
CA SER A 24 4.09 0.14 18.99
C SER A 24 3.89 -0.26 17.52
N LEU A 25 3.86 0.74 16.64
CA LEU A 25 3.73 0.55 15.20
C LEU A 25 5.07 0.27 14.49
N ASP A 26 6.18 0.23 15.21
CA ASP A 26 7.52 0.12 14.60
C ASP A 26 7.69 -1.17 13.79
N ASN A 27 7.13 -2.28 14.24
CA ASN A 27 7.21 -3.57 13.57
C ASN A 27 5.93 -3.92 12.78
N PHE A 28 5.02 -2.97 12.62
CA PHE A 28 3.82 -3.17 11.85
C PHE A 28 4.06 -2.81 10.39
N THR A 29 3.75 -3.76 9.49
CA THR A 29 3.84 -3.57 8.04
C THR A 29 2.56 -4.05 7.37
N MET A 30 2.30 -3.52 6.17
CA MET A 30 1.22 -3.97 5.31
C MET A 30 1.79 -4.64 4.06
N THR A 31 1.20 -5.74 3.64
CA THR A 31 1.48 -6.40 2.36
C THR A 31 0.23 -6.41 1.48
N SER A 32 0.43 -6.40 0.17
CA SER A 32 -0.67 -6.43 -0.81
C SER A 32 -1.09 -7.84 -1.19
N ASP A 33 -0.29 -8.84 -0.86
CA ASP A 33 -0.38 -10.18 -1.46
C ASP A 33 -0.51 -10.13 -3.00
N GLY A 34 0.20 -9.17 -3.60
CA GLY A 34 0.17 -8.91 -5.04
C GLY A 34 0.56 -10.14 -5.83
N GLN A 35 -0.23 -10.48 -6.85
CA GLN A 35 -0.14 -11.70 -7.65
C GLN A 35 -0.46 -13.00 -6.89
N GLY A 36 -0.79 -12.95 -5.60
CA GLY A 36 -1.30 -14.08 -4.85
C GLY A 36 -2.70 -14.49 -5.30
N SER A 37 -3.03 -15.76 -5.15
CA SER A 37 -4.37 -16.29 -5.45
C SER A 37 -5.31 -16.01 -4.28
N LEU A 38 -6.40 -15.30 -4.56
CA LEU A 38 -7.42 -14.94 -3.58
C LEU A 38 -8.70 -15.73 -3.83
N PRO A 39 -9.17 -16.57 -2.88
CA PRO A 39 -10.43 -17.30 -3.05
C PRO A 39 -11.63 -16.34 -2.93
N TYR A 40 -12.61 -16.53 -3.80
CA TYR A 40 -13.90 -15.84 -3.74
C TYR A 40 -14.99 -16.78 -3.25
N PHE A 41 -15.83 -16.29 -2.36
CA PHE A 41 -16.96 -17.01 -1.81
C PHE A 41 -18.26 -16.22 -2.01
N ASP A 42 -19.40 -16.92 -2.13
CA ASP A 42 -20.72 -16.32 -2.13
C ASP A 42 -21.18 -15.96 -0.70
N GLU A 43 -22.42 -15.48 -0.59
CA GLU A 43 -23.01 -15.09 0.70
C GLU A 43 -23.23 -16.28 1.66
N ASN A 44 -23.19 -17.50 1.13
CA ASN A 44 -23.35 -18.75 1.88
C ASN A 44 -22.00 -19.47 2.10
N ASN A 45 -20.87 -18.78 1.85
CA ASN A 45 -19.53 -19.33 1.94
C ASN A 45 -19.22 -20.47 0.94
N HIS A 46 -19.94 -20.56 -0.19
CA HIS A 46 -19.57 -21.46 -1.27
C HIS A 46 -18.44 -20.86 -2.11
N PHE A 47 -17.44 -21.67 -2.42
CA PHE A 47 -16.32 -21.25 -3.27
C PHE A 47 -16.79 -20.93 -4.69
N LEU A 48 -16.52 -19.71 -5.16
CA LEU A 48 -16.88 -19.24 -6.50
C LEU A 48 -15.71 -19.29 -7.49
N GLY A 49 -14.48 -19.21 -7.00
CA GLY A 49 -13.30 -19.17 -7.87
C GLY A 49 -12.09 -18.51 -7.22
N LEU A 50 -11.05 -18.30 -8.02
CA LEU A 50 -9.83 -17.61 -7.62
C LEU A 50 -9.71 -16.26 -8.34
N GLY A 51 -9.33 -15.24 -7.60
CA GLY A 51 -8.87 -13.96 -8.14
C GLY A 51 -7.38 -13.78 -7.94
N VAL A 52 -6.88 -12.64 -8.34
CA VAL A 52 -5.46 -12.27 -8.24
C VAL A 52 -5.33 -11.04 -7.37
N GLY A 53 -4.46 -11.10 -6.36
CA GLY A 53 -4.12 -9.97 -5.50
C GLY A 53 -3.51 -8.82 -6.29
N SER A 54 -3.85 -7.59 -5.94
CA SER A 54 -3.36 -6.39 -6.61
C SER A 54 -2.46 -5.56 -5.69
N ALA A 55 -1.29 -5.15 -6.18
CA ALA A 55 -0.41 -4.21 -5.48
C ALA A 55 -1.10 -2.87 -5.15
N LYS A 56 -2.15 -2.50 -5.88
CA LYS A 56 -2.98 -1.30 -5.58
C LYS A 56 -3.62 -1.34 -4.20
N ALA A 57 -3.77 -2.53 -3.60
CA ALA A 57 -4.31 -2.69 -2.24
C ALA A 57 -3.54 -1.89 -1.19
N LEU A 58 -2.22 -1.69 -1.37
CA LEU A 58 -1.41 -0.87 -0.46
C LEU A 58 -1.92 0.57 -0.37
N LEU A 59 -2.07 1.24 -1.51
CA LEU A 59 -2.55 2.63 -1.51
C LEU A 59 -4.02 2.72 -1.08
N VAL A 60 -4.85 1.76 -1.46
CA VAL A 60 -6.26 1.70 -1.02
C VAL A 60 -6.34 1.62 0.49
N GLY A 61 -5.55 0.76 1.14
CA GLY A 61 -5.50 0.64 2.60
C GLY A 61 -5.05 1.95 3.28
N ILE A 62 -4.04 2.63 2.73
CA ILE A 62 -3.60 3.94 3.25
C ILE A 62 -4.71 4.99 3.12
N LYS A 63 -5.37 5.09 1.97
CA LYS A 63 -6.50 6.00 1.76
C LYS A 63 -7.63 5.75 2.77
N GLU A 64 -8.01 4.49 2.97
CA GLU A 64 -9.02 4.14 3.97
C GLU A 64 -8.61 4.53 5.39
N ALA A 65 -7.35 4.30 5.76
CA ALA A 65 -6.84 4.68 7.07
C ALA A 65 -6.92 6.19 7.31
N VAL A 66 -6.56 7.00 6.30
CA VAL A 66 -6.59 8.46 6.40
C VAL A 66 -8.01 8.99 6.31
N GLN A 67 -8.77 8.60 5.28
CA GLN A 67 -10.05 9.23 4.95
C GLN A 67 -11.23 8.71 5.76
N LYS A 68 -11.20 7.41 6.16
CA LYS A 68 -12.30 6.79 6.93
C LYS A 68 -12.03 6.72 8.42
N GLU A 69 -10.76 6.45 8.79
CA GLU A 69 -10.39 6.26 10.20
C GLU A 69 -9.70 7.48 10.80
N SER A 70 -9.49 8.55 10.01
CA SER A 70 -8.85 9.82 10.43
C SER A 70 -7.44 9.63 11.00
N ILE A 71 -6.71 8.62 10.52
CA ILE A 71 -5.32 8.38 10.91
C ILE A 71 -4.42 9.36 10.14
N PRO A 72 -3.47 10.06 10.79
CA PRO A 72 -2.51 10.91 10.09
C PRO A 72 -1.76 10.15 8.99
N LEU A 73 -1.61 10.80 7.82
CA LEU A 73 -1.00 10.16 6.64
C LEU A 73 0.41 9.64 6.91
N GLU A 74 1.22 10.41 7.65
CA GLU A 74 2.59 10.04 8.03
C GLU A 74 2.64 8.78 8.91
N ILE A 75 1.62 8.56 9.73
CA ILE A 75 1.52 7.33 10.55
C ILE A 75 1.14 6.15 9.68
N ALA A 76 0.11 6.31 8.83
CA ALA A 76 -0.34 5.23 7.95
C ALA A 76 0.76 4.80 6.96
N LEU A 77 1.51 5.76 6.38
CA LEU A 77 2.58 5.49 5.42
C LEU A 77 3.72 4.67 6.00
N ARG A 78 4.00 4.74 7.30
CA ARG A 78 5.08 3.95 7.93
C ARG A 78 4.96 2.46 7.62
N ALA A 79 3.75 1.94 7.56
CA ALA A 79 3.49 0.52 7.32
C ALA A 79 3.91 0.02 5.93
N ILE A 80 4.06 0.92 4.96
CA ILE A 80 4.45 0.59 3.57
C ILE A 80 5.74 1.28 3.10
N THR A 81 6.39 2.06 3.95
CA THR A 81 7.62 2.81 3.61
C THR A 81 8.73 2.53 4.60
N SER A 82 8.82 3.29 5.69
CA SER A 82 9.94 3.25 6.63
C SER A 82 10.03 1.94 7.41
N ASN A 83 8.90 1.35 7.83
CA ASN A 83 8.93 0.10 8.58
C ASN A 83 9.45 -1.08 7.74
N PRO A 84 8.89 -1.39 6.55
CA PRO A 84 9.45 -2.45 5.72
C PRO A 84 10.90 -2.17 5.31
N ALA A 85 11.27 -0.92 5.01
CA ALA A 85 12.66 -0.58 4.68
C ALA A 85 13.61 -0.92 5.84
N ARG A 86 13.25 -0.56 7.07
CA ARG A 86 14.04 -0.86 8.27
C ARG A 86 14.10 -2.35 8.56
N ILE A 87 12.98 -3.06 8.51
CA ILE A 87 12.90 -4.51 8.80
C ILE A 87 13.73 -5.30 7.78
N LEU A 88 13.66 -4.92 6.51
CA LEU A 88 14.40 -5.56 5.41
C LEU A 88 15.84 -5.03 5.26
N LYS A 89 16.28 -4.11 6.14
CA LYS A 89 17.62 -3.50 6.12
C LYS A 89 17.95 -2.82 4.78
N LEU A 90 16.97 -2.11 4.21
CA LEU A 90 17.11 -1.35 2.98
C LEU A 90 17.59 0.07 3.31
N ASP A 91 18.88 0.25 3.58
CA ASP A 91 19.44 1.48 4.17
C ASP A 91 19.22 2.75 3.33
N LYS A 92 18.95 2.59 2.02
CA LYS A 92 18.71 3.70 1.10
C LYS A 92 17.25 3.94 0.77
N LYS A 93 16.30 3.21 1.38
CA LYS A 93 14.87 3.25 1.06
C LYS A 93 14.02 3.74 2.24
N GLY A 94 12.77 4.11 1.94
CA GLY A 94 11.76 4.44 2.95
C GLY A 94 11.96 5.77 3.67
N LYS A 95 12.83 6.64 3.16
CA LYS A 95 13.15 7.96 3.74
C LYS A 95 13.53 8.96 2.64
N ILE A 96 13.35 10.23 2.92
CA ILE A 96 13.82 11.35 2.10
C ILE A 96 15.02 11.96 2.81
N GLU A 97 16.23 11.62 2.37
CA GLU A 97 17.48 11.99 3.00
C GLU A 97 18.60 12.05 1.96
N ILE A 98 19.60 12.94 2.16
CA ILE A 98 20.77 13.01 1.29
C ILE A 98 21.52 11.68 1.33
N GLY A 99 21.76 11.08 0.16
CA GLY A 99 22.42 9.77 0.02
C GLY A 99 21.45 8.58 -0.03
N ALA A 100 20.15 8.78 0.24
CA ALA A 100 19.12 7.78 -0.06
C ALA A 100 18.78 7.75 -1.55
N ASP A 101 18.13 6.66 -1.98
CA ASP A 101 17.61 6.57 -3.35
C ASP A 101 16.43 7.56 -3.50
N ALA A 102 16.37 8.25 -4.64
CA ALA A 102 15.28 9.15 -4.96
C ALA A 102 14.06 8.35 -5.45
N ASP A 103 13.43 7.60 -4.54
CA ASP A 103 12.19 6.86 -4.77
C ASP A 103 11.04 7.62 -4.11
N LEU A 104 10.23 8.31 -4.91
CA LEU A 104 9.22 9.23 -4.43
C LEU A 104 7.88 8.97 -5.10
N CYS A 105 6.80 9.08 -4.32
CA CYS A 105 5.44 9.18 -4.82
C CYS A 105 4.86 10.53 -4.43
N ILE A 106 4.44 11.32 -5.42
CA ILE A 106 3.70 12.55 -5.22
C ILE A 106 2.21 12.21 -5.34
N LEU A 107 1.47 12.54 -4.31
CA LEU A 107 0.04 12.26 -4.21
C LEU A 107 -0.76 13.56 -4.32
N ASP A 108 -1.94 13.48 -4.92
CA ASP A 108 -2.93 14.54 -4.81
C ASP A 108 -3.31 14.74 -3.34
N LYS A 109 -3.36 15.97 -2.89
CA LYS A 109 -3.54 16.32 -1.46
C LYS A 109 -4.91 15.89 -0.92
N GLU A 110 -5.96 15.95 -1.75
CA GLU A 110 -7.34 15.71 -1.32
C GLU A 110 -7.73 14.25 -1.52
N THR A 111 -7.39 13.68 -2.69
CA THR A 111 -7.80 12.33 -3.06
C THR A 111 -6.80 11.26 -2.67
N LEU A 112 -5.55 11.63 -2.39
CA LEU A 112 -4.40 10.75 -2.20
C LEU A 112 -4.15 9.83 -3.40
N ASP A 113 -4.59 10.24 -4.60
CA ASP A 113 -4.25 9.54 -5.84
C ASP A 113 -2.79 9.81 -6.20
N ILE A 114 -2.15 8.82 -6.80
CA ILE A 114 -0.80 8.99 -7.34
C ILE A 114 -0.87 9.93 -8.52
N ASP A 115 -0.10 11.01 -8.45
CA ASP A 115 0.14 11.95 -9.54
C ASP A 115 1.45 11.63 -10.27
N THR A 116 2.54 11.54 -9.50
CA THR A 116 3.88 11.32 -10.04
C THR A 116 4.61 10.24 -9.26
N VAL A 117 5.34 9.38 -9.96
CA VAL A 117 6.22 8.37 -9.39
C VAL A 117 7.62 8.56 -9.93
N ILE A 118 8.58 8.64 -9.02
CA ILE A 118 10.00 8.70 -9.33
C ILE A 118 10.68 7.47 -8.73
N ALA A 119 11.48 6.76 -9.50
CA ALA A 119 12.25 5.61 -9.04
C ALA A 119 13.74 5.83 -9.36
N LYS A 120 14.58 5.84 -8.33
CA LYS A 120 16.03 6.15 -8.43
C LYS A 120 16.33 7.44 -9.22
N GLY A 121 15.47 8.44 -9.05
CA GLY A 121 15.61 9.73 -9.72
C GLY A 121 15.04 9.80 -11.14
N GLU A 122 14.52 8.70 -11.69
CA GLU A 122 13.86 8.66 -13.00
C GLU A 122 12.34 8.76 -12.87
N ILE A 123 11.71 9.57 -13.71
CA ILE A 123 10.24 9.74 -13.71
C ILE A 123 9.61 8.54 -14.41
N MET A 124 8.87 7.75 -13.63
CA MET A 124 8.15 6.56 -14.12
C MET A 124 6.69 6.88 -14.49
N VAL A 125 6.07 7.76 -13.70
CA VAL A 125 4.70 8.28 -13.92
C VAL A 125 4.75 9.78 -13.70
N GLN A 126 4.06 10.55 -14.54
CA GLN A 126 3.91 12.00 -14.41
C GLN A 126 2.51 12.42 -14.81
N GLU A 127 1.84 13.24 -13.99
CA GLU A 127 0.47 13.69 -14.24
C GLU A 127 -0.48 12.51 -14.49
N LYS A 128 -0.32 11.43 -13.71
CA LYS A 128 -1.06 10.16 -13.81
C LYS A 128 -0.77 9.34 -15.09
N GLU A 129 0.11 9.80 -15.97
CA GLU A 129 0.50 9.09 -17.18
C GLU A 129 1.77 8.27 -16.97
N VAL A 130 1.75 7.01 -17.39
CA VAL A 130 2.94 6.14 -17.36
C VAL A 130 3.94 6.59 -18.43
N LYS A 131 5.16 6.92 -18.02
CA LYS A 131 6.25 7.34 -18.91
C LYS A 131 7.21 6.20 -19.24
N VAL A 132 7.38 5.26 -18.33
CA VAL A 132 8.22 4.07 -18.50
C VAL A 132 7.39 2.82 -18.32
N TRP A 133 7.39 1.96 -19.34
CA TRP A 133 6.65 0.71 -19.36
C TRP A 133 7.60 -0.47 -19.12
N GLY A 134 7.20 -1.42 -18.31
CA GLY A 134 7.88 -2.70 -18.18
C GLY A 134 7.81 -3.52 -19.47
N THR A 135 8.68 -4.51 -19.59
CA THR A 135 8.81 -5.34 -20.81
C THR A 135 7.50 -6.01 -21.23
N PHE A 136 6.63 -6.33 -20.27
CA PHE A 136 5.36 -7.05 -20.48
C PHE A 136 4.12 -6.17 -20.27
N GLU A 137 4.29 -4.85 -20.07
CA GLU A 137 3.20 -3.92 -19.74
C GLU A 137 2.69 -3.09 -20.92
N LYS A 138 3.36 -3.16 -22.07
CA LYS A 138 2.82 -2.53 -23.28
C LYS A 138 1.58 -3.30 -23.71
N SER A 139 0.43 -2.65 -23.60
CA SER A 139 -0.82 -3.16 -24.19
C SER A 139 -0.61 -3.36 -25.68
N PHE A 140 -0.91 -4.57 -26.15
CA PHE A 140 -1.07 -4.88 -27.54
C PHE A 140 -2.30 -4.18 -28.11
#